data_417766f07a71c0aba95bfa815dc9cb5e
#
_entry.id   417766f07a71c0aba95bfa815dc9cb5e
#
_cell.length_a   1.000
_cell.length_b   1.000
_cell.length_c   1.000
_cell.angle_alpha   90.00
_cell.angle_beta   90.00
_cell.angle_gamma   90.00
#
_symmetry.space_group_name_H-M   'P 1'
#
loop_
_entity.id
_entity.type
_entity.pdbx_description
1 polymer ?
#
loop_
_entity_poly.entity_id
_entity_poly.type
_entity_poly.pdbx_seq_one_letter_code
_entity_poly.pdbx_strand_id
1 'polypeptide(L)'
;MKYSSLVERLQGKRTSAWEIHHAAQQARARGEDVIVLSVGDPDFATPEAIVERAVEALRGGDTHYTAVVGREPLRAAIAREHTRTTGRAVGADNVMLCAGAQNGIFAAALCLCEPGDEVVVPEPLYLTYEACVRASGATLVPVPVDAARGFHLDCDALEAAITPRTKAIFFATPCNPTGVVMPRADLERIAQLARQHDLWVVSDEVYADLTFEREHVSIASLEGMAERTVTIASLSKSHAMAGWRVGWAIGPAELIGHLGRLALCMLYGLPGFIQEAALVAFEHKAQIVADMREVYRRRRDVVYERLSRVKGLRCLLPEAGMFMMVDVSGCGLDTVEFTWQLFRAQGVSLLDASAFGETANGFVRLGFVVDEARLAEACDRIAAFVAGLQVRAPVLNAG
;
A
#
# COMPACT_ATOMS: atom_id res chain seq x y z
N MET A 1 -10.92 10.25 -34.04
CA MET A 1 -9.56 10.25 -33.45
C MET A 1 -9.43 9.00 -32.60
N LYS A 2 -8.28 8.30 -32.64
CA LYS A 2 -8.03 7.12 -31.80
C LYS A 2 -7.01 7.50 -30.71
N TYR A 3 -7.25 7.04 -29.48
CA TYR A 3 -6.28 7.18 -28.40
C TYR A 3 -5.17 6.12 -28.51
N SER A 4 -4.06 6.34 -27.80
CA SER A 4 -3.02 5.33 -27.65
C SER A 4 -3.55 4.07 -26.96
N SER A 5 -3.08 2.89 -27.35
CA SER A 5 -3.39 1.63 -26.66
C SER A 5 -2.95 1.62 -25.18
N LEU A 6 -2.07 2.51 -24.78
CA LEU A 6 -1.71 2.74 -23.38
C LEU A 6 -2.96 3.08 -22.52
N VAL A 7 -3.87 3.91 -23.05
CA VAL A 7 -5.08 4.31 -22.32
C VAL A 7 -5.95 3.09 -21.99
N GLU A 8 -6.08 2.15 -22.94
CA GLU A 8 -6.81 0.90 -22.72
C GLU A 8 -6.09 -0.01 -21.70
N ARG A 9 -4.75 -0.07 -21.76
CA ARG A 9 -3.97 -0.85 -20.78
C ARG A 9 -4.07 -0.32 -19.36
N LEU A 10 -4.24 1.00 -19.20
CA LEU A 10 -4.42 1.63 -17.89
C LEU A 10 -5.84 1.49 -17.32
N GLN A 11 -6.83 1.16 -18.16
CA GLN A 11 -8.18 0.85 -17.70
C GLN A 11 -8.16 -0.48 -16.95
N GLY A 12 -7.99 -0.42 -15.64
CA GLY A 12 -8.08 -1.60 -14.76
C GLY A 12 -9.54 -2.09 -14.65
N LYS A 13 -9.73 -3.38 -14.48
CA LYS A 13 -11.05 -4.00 -14.25
C LYS A 13 -11.69 -3.60 -12.90
N ARG A 14 -10.98 -2.84 -12.05
CA ARG A 14 -11.23 -2.69 -10.61
C ARG A 14 -11.55 -1.25 -10.16
N THR A 15 -11.92 -0.38 -11.08
CA THR A 15 -12.21 1.04 -10.79
C THR A 15 -13.48 1.27 -9.97
N SER A 16 -14.44 0.35 -10.00
CA SER A 16 -15.72 0.45 -9.28
C SER A 16 -15.57 0.43 -7.74
N ALA A 17 -14.47 -0.11 -7.22
CA ALA A 17 -14.24 -0.15 -5.76
C ALA A 17 -14.19 1.25 -5.11
N TRP A 18 -13.82 2.28 -5.87
CA TRP A 18 -13.77 3.66 -5.36
C TRP A 18 -15.12 4.37 -5.34
N GLU A 19 -16.15 3.82 -5.98
CA GLU A 19 -17.49 4.46 -6.05
C GLU A 19 -18.09 4.66 -4.67
N ILE A 20 -17.97 3.66 -3.78
CA ILE A 20 -18.46 3.77 -2.41
C ILE A 20 -17.71 4.84 -1.60
N HIS A 21 -16.40 4.97 -1.82
CA HIS A 21 -15.61 6.03 -1.18
C HIS A 21 -16.07 7.41 -1.65
N HIS A 22 -16.24 7.60 -2.95
CA HIS A 22 -16.75 8.87 -3.49
C HIS A 22 -18.16 9.19 -2.98
N ALA A 23 -19.04 8.19 -2.92
CA ALA A 23 -20.39 8.37 -2.37
C ALA A 23 -20.34 8.78 -0.89
N ALA A 24 -19.49 8.16 -0.09
CA ALA A 24 -19.29 8.49 1.31
C ALA A 24 -18.73 9.92 1.51
N GLN A 25 -17.77 10.33 0.68
CA GLN A 25 -17.26 11.71 0.70
C GLN A 25 -18.32 12.73 0.33
N GLN A 26 -19.15 12.45 -0.66
CA GLN A 26 -20.26 13.31 -1.04
C GLN A 26 -21.32 13.42 0.07
N ALA A 27 -21.67 12.29 0.72
CA ALA A 27 -22.59 12.26 1.85
C ALA A 27 -22.07 13.11 3.02
N ARG A 28 -20.78 12.96 3.36
CA ARG A 28 -20.09 13.77 4.37
C ARG A 28 -20.13 15.27 4.03
N ALA A 29 -19.91 15.63 2.76
CA ALA A 29 -19.96 17.02 2.31
C ALA A 29 -21.37 17.63 2.41
N ARG A 30 -22.44 16.80 2.37
CA ARG A 30 -23.81 17.21 2.63
C ARG A 30 -24.19 17.31 4.12
N GLY A 31 -23.25 16.98 5.02
CA GLY A 31 -23.48 16.98 6.47
C GLY A 31 -24.16 15.72 7.02
N GLU A 32 -24.21 14.64 6.23
CA GLU A 32 -24.72 13.35 6.70
C GLU A 32 -23.75 12.69 7.69
N ASP A 33 -24.28 11.99 8.69
CA ASP A 33 -23.46 11.28 9.68
C ASP A 33 -22.92 9.98 9.09
N VAL A 34 -21.75 10.06 8.45
CA VAL A 34 -21.06 8.94 7.84
C VAL A 34 -19.66 8.72 8.42
N ILE A 35 -19.26 7.46 8.55
CA ILE A 35 -17.93 7.06 8.98
C ILE A 35 -17.21 6.44 7.78
N VAL A 36 -16.16 7.12 7.31
CA VAL A 36 -15.43 6.73 6.09
C VAL A 36 -14.23 5.89 6.47
N LEU A 37 -14.31 4.56 6.26
CA LEU A 37 -13.25 3.59 6.53
C LEU A 37 -12.75 2.90 5.24
N SER A 38 -13.20 3.37 4.08
CA SER A 38 -12.90 2.79 2.76
C SER A 38 -11.55 3.22 2.17
N VAL A 39 -10.89 4.24 2.73
CA VAL A 39 -9.61 4.77 2.24
C VAL A 39 -8.49 4.56 3.25
N GLY A 40 -7.26 4.47 2.79
CA GLY A 40 -6.06 4.41 3.63
C GLY A 40 -5.34 5.75 3.67
N ASP A 41 -5.97 6.75 4.27
CA ASP A 41 -5.38 8.07 4.48
C ASP A 41 -5.31 8.36 5.99
N PRO A 42 -4.09 8.60 6.55
CA PRO A 42 -3.96 8.95 7.95
C PRO A 42 -4.82 10.16 8.32
N ASP A 43 -5.60 10.04 9.40
CA ASP A 43 -6.45 11.13 9.93
C ASP A 43 -5.67 12.13 10.80
N PHE A 44 -4.38 11.91 10.99
CA PHE A 44 -3.50 12.79 11.73
C PHE A 44 -3.10 14.00 10.91
N ALA A 45 -2.89 15.12 11.57
CA ALA A 45 -2.16 16.22 10.97
C ALA A 45 -0.69 15.83 10.78
N THR A 46 -0.05 16.32 9.72
CA THR A 46 1.40 16.24 9.60
C THR A 46 2.04 16.93 10.82
N PRO A 47 3.09 16.35 11.45
CA PRO A 47 3.76 16.94 12.60
C PRO A 47 4.21 18.40 12.35
N GLU A 48 3.95 19.27 13.33
CA GLU A 48 4.14 20.73 13.22
C GLU A 48 5.53 21.12 12.72
N ALA A 49 6.59 20.52 13.26
CA ALA A 49 7.97 20.80 12.86
C ALA A 49 8.21 20.60 11.34
N ILE A 50 7.53 19.63 10.73
CA ILE A 50 7.60 19.37 9.29
C ILE A 50 6.88 20.46 8.52
N VAL A 51 5.69 20.86 8.99
CA VAL A 51 4.89 21.93 8.39
C VAL A 51 5.64 23.26 8.44
N GLU A 52 6.15 23.63 9.61
CA GLU A 52 6.91 24.88 9.81
C GLU A 52 8.15 24.96 8.91
N ARG A 53 8.88 23.85 8.75
CA ARG A 53 10.04 23.82 7.84
C ARG A 53 9.65 24.07 6.39
N ALA A 54 8.53 23.54 5.93
CA ALA A 54 8.03 23.81 4.58
C ALA A 54 7.66 25.28 4.40
N VAL A 55 6.95 25.87 5.39
CA VAL A 55 6.56 27.28 5.38
C VAL A 55 7.80 28.18 5.38
N GLU A 56 8.79 27.89 6.21
CA GLU A 56 10.07 28.60 6.25
C GLU A 56 10.78 28.56 4.90
N ALA A 57 10.91 27.38 4.30
CA ALA A 57 11.55 27.20 3.00
C ALA A 57 10.81 27.96 1.89
N LEU A 58 9.47 27.92 1.88
CA LEU A 58 8.65 28.71 0.94
C LEU A 58 8.86 30.20 1.10
N ARG A 59 8.83 30.72 2.33
CA ARG A 59 9.09 32.12 2.61
C ARG A 59 10.52 32.54 2.30
N GLY A 60 11.47 31.62 2.43
CA GLY A 60 12.87 31.78 2.03
C GLY A 60 13.10 31.76 0.51
N GLY A 61 12.05 31.59 -0.30
CA GLY A 61 12.14 31.62 -1.76
C GLY A 61 12.51 30.28 -2.41
N ASP A 62 12.38 29.16 -1.70
CA ASP A 62 12.66 27.82 -2.23
C ASP A 62 11.53 27.33 -3.17
N THR A 63 11.38 28.04 -4.30
CA THR A 63 10.32 27.81 -5.30
C THR A 63 10.87 27.50 -6.69
N HIS A 64 12.16 27.25 -6.80
CA HIS A 64 12.84 26.94 -8.05
C HIS A 64 12.98 25.44 -8.29
N TYR A 65 13.33 25.07 -9.52
CA TYR A 65 13.63 23.67 -9.85
C TYR A 65 14.77 23.12 -9.01
N THR A 66 14.61 21.88 -8.61
CA THR A 66 15.66 21.10 -7.92
C THR A 66 16.29 20.08 -8.88
N ALA A 67 17.32 19.37 -8.43
CA ALA A 67 17.82 18.22 -9.17
C ALA A 67 16.69 17.20 -9.40
N VAL A 68 16.59 16.66 -10.61
CA VAL A 68 15.52 15.73 -11.02
C VAL A 68 15.40 14.52 -10.09
N VAL A 69 16.53 13.94 -9.70
CA VAL A 69 16.58 12.82 -8.76
C VAL A 69 16.36 13.21 -7.30
N GLY A 70 16.26 14.50 -7.03
CA GLY A 70 16.15 15.08 -5.69
C GLY A 70 17.47 15.64 -5.14
N ARG A 71 17.36 16.50 -4.12
CA ARG A 71 18.49 17.12 -3.44
C ARG A 71 19.32 16.08 -2.72
N GLU A 72 20.64 16.24 -2.80
CA GLU A 72 21.60 15.32 -2.19
C GLU A 72 21.38 15.14 -0.66
N PRO A 73 21.13 16.17 0.16
CA PRO A 73 20.95 16.00 1.60
C PRO A 73 19.80 15.03 1.96
N LEU A 74 18.67 15.09 1.27
CA LEU A 74 17.55 14.19 1.51
C LEU A 74 17.84 12.78 0.98
N ARG A 75 18.43 12.66 -0.20
CA ARG A 75 18.86 11.36 -0.75
C ARG A 75 19.86 10.68 0.17
N ALA A 76 20.82 11.43 0.71
CA ALA A 76 21.80 10.92 1.68
C ALA A 76 21.14 10.52 3.01
N ALA A 77 20.13 11.25 3.49
CA ALA A 77 19.35 10.87 4.69
C ALA A 77 18.62 9.54 4.48
N ILE A 78 17.96 9.38 3.34
CA ILE A 78 17.29 8.12 2.94
C ILE A 78 18.30 6.97 2.83
N ALA A 79 19.44 7.20 2.19
CA ALA A 79 20.50 6.21 2.05
C ALA A 79 21.07 5.75 3.41
N ARG A 80 21.29 6.69 4.34
CA ARG A 80 21.70 6.36 5.71
C ARG A 80 20.69 5.51 6.44
N GLU A 81 19.40 5.86 6.34
CA GLU A 81 18.34 5.09 6.97
C GLU A 81 18.22 3.69 6.37
N HIS A 82 18.29 3.56 5.06
CA HIS A 82 18.31 2.26 4.39
C HIS A 82 19.53 1.41 4.79
N THR A 83 20.72 2.02 4.86
CA THR A 83 21.92 1.34 5.34
C THR A 83 21.75 0.85 6.78
N ARG A 84 21.15 1.68 7.65
CA ARG A 84 20.91 1.34 9.06
C ARG A 84 19.95 0.14 9.20
N THR A 85 18.90 0.07 8.39
CA THR A 85 17.86 -0.98 8.48
C THR A 85 18.25 -2.26 7.76
N THR A 86 19.02 -2.18 6.69
CA THR A 86 19.40 -3.36 5.88
C THR A 86 20.79 -3.90 6.18
N GLY A 87 21.66 -3.10 6.78
CA GLY A 87 23.09 -3.43 6.91
C GLY A 87 23.87 -3.38 5.58
N ARG A 88 23.22 -2.93 4.47
CA ARG A 88 23.83 -2.81 3.15
C ARG A 88 24.16 -1.35 2.86
N ALA A 89 25.43 -1.06 2.65
CA ALA A 89 25.89 0.29 2.37
C ALA A 89 25.37 0.77 1.00
N VAL A 90 24.62 1.87 1.02
CA VAL A 90 24.16 2.60 -0.18
C VAL A 90 24.46 4.09 -0.01
N GLY A 91 24.69 4.77 -1.13
CA GLY A 91 24.91 6.23 -1.16
C GLY A 91 23.74 6.99 -1.75
N ALA A 92 23.86 8.30 -1.82
CA ALA A 92 22.86 9.16 -2.44
C ALA A 92 22.57 8.75 -3.92
N ASP A 93 23.57 8.23 -4.63
CA ASP A 93 23.42 7.81 -6.03
C ASP A 93 22.56 6.55 -6.20
N ASN A 94 22.28 5.86 -5.12
CA ASN A 94 21.33 4.75 -5.08
C ASN A 94 19.89 5.19 -4.81
N VAL A 95 19.60 6.49 -4.67
CA VAL A 95 18.30 7.01 -4.26
C VAL A 95 17.76 8.01 -5.28
N MET A 96 16.49 7.87 -5.64
CA MET A 96 15.72 8.89 -6.39
C MET A 96 14.46 9.23 -5.62
N LEU A 97 14.16 10.52 -5.50
CA LEU A 97 12.88 10.99 -4.95
C LEU A 97 11.76 10.84 -5.97
N CYS A 98 10.59 10.48 -5.49
CA CYS A 98 9.40 10.22 -6.29
C CYS A 98 8.21 11.01 -5.74
N ALA A 99 7.24 11.36 -6.59
CA ALA A 99 5.97 11.96 -6.17
C ALA A 99 5.06 10.93 -5.45
N GLY A 100 5.52 10.47 -4.29
CA GLY A 100 4.97 9.33 -3.55
C GLY A 100 5.41 7.99 -4.13
N ALA A 101 5.19 6.92 -3.37
CA ALA A 101 5.56 5.55 -3.77
C ALA A 101 4.94 5.14 -5.12
N GLN A 102 3.68 5.54 -5.38
CA GLN A 102 2.99 5.22 -6.63
C GLN A 102 3.76 5.66 -7.88
N ASN A 103 4.38 6.84 -7.85
CA ASN A 103 5.23 7.31 -8.95
C ASN A 103 6.48 6.44 -9.10
N GLY A 104 7.09 6.02 -7.99
CA GLY A 104 8.24 5.13 -7.99
C GLY A 104 7.92 3.73 -8.56
N ILE A 105 6.78 3.14 -8.18
CA ILE A 105 6.30 1.84 -8.70
C ILE A 105 6.05 1.92 -10.20
N PHE A 106 5.36 2.99 -10.65
CA PHE A 106 5.08 3.20 -12.07
C PHE A 106 6.37 3.38 -12.88
N ALA A 107 7.29 4.20 -12.38
CA ALA A 107 8.59 4.43 -13.03
C ALA A 107 9.44 3.15 -13.08
N ALA A 108 9.45 2.36 -11.99
CA ALA A 108 10.16 1.07 -11.96
C ALA A 108 9.60 0.10 -13.01
N ALA A 109 8.27 -0.04 -13.09
CA ALA A 109 7.64 -0.89 -14.09
C ALA A 109 8.02 -0.48 -15.53
N LEU A 110 8.03 0.82 -15.85
CA LEU A 110 8.40 1.32 -17.16
C LEU A 110 9.90 1.16 -17.49
N CYS A 111 10.77 1.19 -16.47
CA CYS A 111 12.21 1.03 -16.67
C CYS A 111 12.66 -0.42 -16.73
N LEU A 112 11.92 -1.34 -16.10
CA LEU A 112 12.33 -2.73 -15.96
C LEU A 112 11.66 -3.67 -16.96
N CYS A 113 10.46 -3.33 -17.45
CA CYS A 113 9.61 -4.23 -18.20
C CYS A 113 9.25 -3.66 -19.57
N GLU A 114 9.06 -4.56 -20.54
CA GLU A 114 8.65 -4.25 -21.92
C GLU A 114 7.57 -5.21 -22.43
N PRO A 115 6.98 -4.97 -23.61
CA PRO A 115 6.01 -5.90 -24.20
C PRO A 115 6.55 -7.32 -24.39
N GLY A 116 5.85 -8.30 -23.84
CA GLY A 116 6.24 -9.71 -23.85
C GLY A 116 6.78 -10.21 -22.53
N ASP A 117 7.21 -9.31 -21.64
CA ASP A 117 7.64 -9.67 -20.28
C ASP A 117 6.44 -10.06 -19.38
N GLU A 118 6.73 -10.84 -18.36
CA GLU A 118 5.83 -11.21 -17.29
C GLU A 118 6.34 -10.67 -15.95
N VAL A 119 5.42 -10.15 -15.14
CA VAL A 119 5.69 -9.73 -13.77
C VAL A 119 4.85 -10.57 -12.83
N VAL A 120 5.50 -11.35 -11.97
CA VAL A 120 4.84 -12.21 -10.99
C VAL A 120 4.52 -11.40 -9.73
N VAL A 121 3.27 -11.47 -9.26
CA VAL A 121 2.77 -10.65 -8.15
C VAL A 121 1.90 -11.49 -7.21
N PRO A 122 2.20 -11.62 -5.91
CA PRO A 122 1.28 -12.23 -4.95
C PRO A 122 -0.07 -11.50 -4.91
N GLU A 123 -1.18 -12.25 -4.92
CA GLU A 123 -2.55 -11.76 -4.85
C GLU A 123 -3.21 -12.21 -3.53
N PRO A 124 -3.82 -11.31 -2.73
CA PRO A 124 -4.28 -9.95 -3.06
C PRO A 124 -3.13 -8.96 -3.27
N LEU A 125 -3.29 -8.08 -4.26
CA LEU A 125 -2.27 -7.11 -4.67
C LEU A 125 -2.82 -5.67 -4.61
N TYR A 126 -1.94 -4.69 -4.46
CA TYR A 126 -2.38 -3.30 -4.45
C TYR A 126 -3.00 -2.90 -5.80
N LEU A 127 -4.14 -2.21 -5.75
CA LEU A 127 -5.03 -1.93 -6.89
C LEU A 127 -4.34 -1.39 -8.14
N THR A 128 -3.27 -0.63 -7.98
CA THR A 128 -2.60 0.05 -9.09
C THR A 128 -1.48 -0.75 -9.73
N TYR A 129 -1.06 -1.87 -9.13
CA TYR A 129 0.07 -2.66 -9.68
C TYR A 129 -0.24 -3.18 -11.07
N GLU A 130 -1.46 -3.67 -11.29
CA GLU A 130 -1.86 -4.15 -12.62
C GLU A 130 -1.69 -3.06 -13.69
N ALA A 131 -2.20 -1.86 -13.42
CA ALA A 131 -2.08 -0.73 -14.35
C ALA A 131 -0.62 -0.32 -14.56
N CYS A 132 0.21 -0.32 -13.49
CA CYS A 132 1.63 0.01 -13.60
C CYS A 132 2.39 -0.99 -14.49
N VAL A 133 2.19 -2.28 -14.28
CA VAL A 133 2.82 -3.34 -15.09
C VAL A 133 2.32 -3.26 -16.54
N ARG A 134 1.01 -3.17 -16.75
CA ARG A 134 0.42 -3.11 -18.10
C ARG A 134 0.80 -1.84 -18.85
N ALA A 135 1.15 -0.76 -18.18
CA ALA A 135 1.63 0.46 -18.82
C ALA A 135 2.88 0.21 -19.66
N SER A 136 3.82 -0.62 -19.20
CA SER A 136 5.02 -1.02 -19.94
C SER A 136 4.72 -1.95 -21.13
N GLY A 137 3.53 -2.55 -21.18
CA GLY A 137 3.16 -3.60 -22.13
C GLY A 137 3.38 -5.02 -21.60
N ALA A 138 3.96 -5.15 -20.42
CA ALA A 138 4.14 -6.45 -19.76
C ALA A 138 2.82 -7.03 -19.24
N THR A 139 2.82 -8.33 -18.95
CA THR A 139 1.69 -9.07 -18.38
C THR A 139 1.90 -9.27 -16.90
N LEU A 140 0.91 -8.91 -16.07
CA LEU A 140 0.89 -9.27 -14.68
C LEU A 140 0.41 -10.72 -14.51
N VAL A 141 1.20 -11.54 -13.80
CA VAL A 141 0.89 -12.93 -13.46
C VAL A 141 0.60 -12.99 -11.97
N PRO A 142 -0.68 -13.09 -11.55
CA PRO A 142 -1.03 -13.16 -10.14
C PRO A 142 -0.68 -14.54 -9.57
N VAL A 143 -0.13 -14.55 -8.34
CA VAL A 143 0.09 -15.78 -7.55
C VAL A 143 -0.91 -15.75 -6.40
N PRO A 144 -1.94 -16.58 -6.43
CA PRO A 144 -2.94 -16.63 -5.38
C PRO A 144 -2.34 -17.00 -4.03
N VAL A 145 -2.70 -16.26 -2.96
CA VAL A 145 -2.41 -16.64 -1.59
C VAL A 145 -3.70 -17.01 -0.85
N ASP A 146 -3.61 -17.95 0.08
CA ASP A 146 -4.78 -18.53 0.73
C ASP A 146 -5.17 -17.74 1.99
N ALA A 147 -6.41 -17.25 2.03
CA ALA A 147 -6.99 -16.61 3.20
C ALA A 147 -7.09 -17.56 4.43
N ALA A 148 -7.22 -18.86 4.22
CA ALA A 148 -7.21 -19.86 5.32
C ALA A 148 -5.82 -19.96 5.98
N ARG A 149 -4.77 -19.59 5.24
CA ARG A 149 -3.38 -19.49 5.73
C ARG A 149 -3.02 -18.05 6.15
N GLY A 150 -4.00 -17.16 6.35
CA GLY A 150 -3.80 -15.77 6.76
C GLY A 150 -3.19 -14.89 5.67
N PHE A 151 -3.34 -15.21 4.41
CA PHE A 151 -2.75 -14.53 3.26
C PHE A 151 -1.21 -14.53 3.23
N HIS A 152 -0.56 -15.51 3.86
CA HIS A 152 0.88 -15.72 3.70
C HIS A 152 1.20 -16.35 2.34
N LEU A 153 2.34 -15.94 1.77
CA LEU A 153 2.80 -16.40 0.46
C LEU A 153 3.00 -17.92 0.44
N ASP A 154 2.59 -18.54 -0.66
CA ASP A 154 3.00 -19.89 -1.04
C ASP A 154 4.17 -19.79 -2.02
N CYS A 155 5.38 -20.04 -1.52
CA CYS A 155 6.61 -19.91 -2.31
C CYS A 155 6.70 -20.95 -3.43
N ASP A 156 6.05 -22.13 -3.28
CA ASP A 156 6.03 -23.13 -4.34
C ASP A 156 5.10 -22.70 -5.49
N ALA A 157 3.97 -22.07 -5.16
CA ALA A 157 3.10 -21.46 -6.15
C ALA A 157 3.79 -20.28 -6.86
N LEU A 158 4.59 -19.48 -6.13
CA LEU A 158 5.39 -18.40 -6.71
C LEU A 158 6.41 -18.97 -7.71
N GLU A 159 7.15 -20.02 -7.33
CA GLU A 159 8.11 -20.67 -8.22
C GLU A 159 7.45 -21.24 -9.48
N ALA A 160 6.31 -21.91 -9.33
CA ALA A 160 5.55 -22.48 -10.46
C ALA A 160 5.04 -21.40 -11.44
N ALA A 161 4.87 -20.16 -11.00
CA ALA A 161 4.46 -19.05 -11.85
C ALA A 161 5.62 -18.43 -12.66
N ILE A 162 6.87 -18.76 -12.34
CA ILE A 162 8.05 -18.23 -13.05
C ILE A 162 8.20 -18.94 -14.38
N THR A 163 8.30 -18.18 -15.47
CA THR A 163 8.53 -18.65 -16.83
C THR A 163 9.79 -18.01 -17.43
N PRO A 164 10.27 -18.44 -18.60
CA PRO A 164 11.36 -17.75 -19.31
C PRO A 164 11.05 -16.29 -19.70
N ARG A 165 9.79 -15.86 -19.62
CA ARG A 165 9.37 -14.47 -19.86
C ARG A 165 9.30 -13.65 -18.57
N THR A 166 9.42 -14.28 -17.43
CA THR A 166 9.36 -13.56 -16.15
C THR A 166 10.54 -12.61 -16.06
N LYS A 167 10.25 -11.33 -15.89
CA LYS A 167 11.25 -10.26 -15.77
C LYS A 167 11.43 -9.80 -14.33
N ALA A 168 10.35 -9.79 -13.54
CA ALA A 168 10.37 -9.26 -12.20
C ALA A 168 9.33 -9.93 -11.28
N ILE A 169 9.61 -9.85 -9.98
CA ILE A 169 8.65 -10.14 -8.91
C ILE A 169 8.33 -8.81 -8.23
N PHE A 170 7.04 -8.42 -8.17
CA PHE A 170 6.56 -7.25 -7.45
C PHE A 170 5.75 -7.68 -6.24
N PHE A 171 6.00 -7.11 -5.08
CA PHE A 171 5.19 -7.36 -3.88
C PHE A 171 5.24 -6.18 -2.92
N ALA A 172 4.26 -6.12 -2.00
CA ALA A 172 4.29 -5.21 -0.87
C ALA A 172 4.57 -5.97 0.43
N THR A 173 5.46 -5.45 1.25
CA THR A 173 5.68 -5.94 2.61
C THR A 173 5.99 -4.78 3.55
N PRO A 174 5.11 -4.49 4.52
CA PRO A 174 3.80 -5.09 4.79
C PRO A 174 2.78 -4.86 3.66
N CYS A 175 1.88 -5.82 3.49
CA CYS A 175 0.94 -5.85 2.35
C CYS A 175 -0.31 -5.00 2.60
N ASN A 176 -0.71 -4.21 1.62
CA ASN A 176 -2.06 -3.66 1.49
C ASN A 176 -2.80 -4.48 0.41
N PRO A 177 -3.88 -5.21 0.75
CA PRO A 177 -4.85 -4.93 1.83
C PRO A 177 -4.70 -5.75 3.12
N THR A 178 -3.86 -6.78 3.16
CA THR A 178 -3.93 -7.83 4.20
C THR A 178 -3.29 -7.46 5.53
N GLY A 179 -2.33 -6.52 5.53
CA GLY A 179 -1.53 -6.19 6.69
C GLY A 179 -0.47 -7.26 7.04
N VAL A 180 -0.26 -8.26 6.19
CA VAL A 180 0.74 -9.31 6.39
C VAL A 180 2.14 -8.73 6.22
N VAL A 181 3.02 -9.02 7.17
CA VAL A 181 4.47 -8.79 7.06
C VAL A 181 5.10 -10.07 6.54
N MET A 182 5.75 -10.01 5.39
CA MET A 182 6.35 -11.18 4.77
C MET A 182 7.46 -11.77 5.68
N PRO A 183 7.37 -13.06 6.05
CA PRO A 183 8.38 -13.70 6.88
C PRO A 183 9.74 -13.71 6.20
N ARG A 184 10.82 -13.67 6.99
CA ARG A 184 12.19 -13.72 6.48
C ARG A 184 12.44 -14.95 5.60
N ALA A 185 11.88 -16.10 5.97
CA ALA A 185 12.03 -17.34 5.19
C ALA A 185 11.44 -17.22 3.78
N ASP A 186 10.28 -16.55 3.64
CA ASP A 186 9.66 -16.32 2.32
C ASP A 186 10.49 -15.34 1.49
N LEU A 187 11.04 -14.28 2.13
CA LEU A 187 11.96 -13.35 1.46
C LEU A 187 13.24 -14.05 1.00
N GLU A 188 13.79 -14.97 1.79
CA GLU A 188 14.97 -15.78 1.43
C GLU A 188 14.66 -16.69 0.23
N ARG A 189 13.44 -17.26 0.16
CA ARG A 189 13.02 -18.04 -0.99
C ARG A 189 12.83 -17.18 -2.24
N ILE A 190 12.19 -16.02 -2.13
CA ILE A 190 12.10 -15.06 -3.24
C ILE A 190 13.50 -14.65 -3.71
N ALA A 191 14.41 -14.36 -2.80
CA ALA A 191 15.78 -13.98 -3.13
C ALA A 191 16.52 -15.10 -3.86
N GLN A 192 16.32 -16.37 -3.46
CA GLN A 192 16.87 -17.53 -4.15
C GLN A 192 16.34 -17.60 -5.59
N LEU A 193 15.03 -17.52 -5.80
CA LEU A 193 14.39 -17.57 -7.11
C LEU A 193 14.83 -16.40 -7.99
N ALA A 194 14.90 -15.19 -7.43
CA ALA A 194 15.34 -14.00 -8.16
C ALA A 194 16.79 -14.14 -8.66
N ARG A 195 17.69 -14.73 -7.86
CA ARG A 195 19.05 -15.01 -8.30
C ARG A 195 19.13 -16.14 -9.32
N GLN A 196 18.34 -17.21 -9.12
CA GLN A 196 18.33 -18.39 -10.00
C GLN A 196 17.83 -18.05 -11.41
N HIS A 197 16.84 -17.19 -11.52
CA HIS A 197 16.18 -16.83 -12.78
C HIS A 197 16.57 -15.45 -13.29
N ASP A 198 17.54 -14.79 -12.66
CA ASP A 198 18.01 -13.42 -12.98
C ASP A 198 16.89 -12.38 -13.04
N LEU A 199 16.03 -12.38 -12.01
CA LEU A 199 14.87 -11.51 -11.93
C LEU A 199 15.16 -10.22 -11.15
N TRP A 200 14.47 -9.16 -11.54
CA TRP A 200 14.32 -7.97 -10.71
C TRP A 200 13.32 -8.22 -9.58
N VAL A 201 13.48 -7.51 -8.48
CA VAL A 201 12.52 -7.48 -7.39
C VAL A 201 12.12 -6.03 -7.12
N VAL A 202 10.82 -5.74 -7.15
CA VAL A 202 10.27 -4.46 -6.70
C VAL A 202 9.54 -4.69 -5.39
N SER A 203 10.12 -4.17 -4.31
CA SER A 203 9.60 -4.27 -2.95
C SER A 203 8.97 -2.96 -2.53
N ASP A 204 7.63 -2.96 -2.40
CA ASP A 204 6.88 -1.83 -1.86
C ASP A 204 6.87 -1.92 -0.33
N GLU A 205 7.63 -1.04 0.32
CA GLU A 205 7.87 -1.01 1.76
C GLU A 205 7.19 0.21 2.44
N VAL A 206 6.12 0.74 1.85
CA VAL A 206 5.40 1.93 2.35
C VAL A 206 4.91 1.77 3.80
N TYR A 207 4.63 0.55 4.24
CA TYR A 207 4.17 0.24 5.59
C TYR A 207 5.27 -0.32 6.49
N ALA A 208 6.54 -0.35 6.08
CA ALA A 208 7.65 -0.92 6.84
C ALA A 208 7.79 -0.36 8.27
N ASP A 209 7.49 0.92 8.44
CA ASP A 209 7.54 1.61 9.73
C ASP A 209 6.29 1.37 10.62
N LEU A 210 5.21 0.78 10.09
CA LEU A 210 3.93 0.58 10.78
C LEU A 210 3.65 -0.91 11.10
N THR A 211 4.68 -1.65 11.45
CA THR A 211 4.55 -3.03 11.94
C THR A 211 4.22 -3.06 13.43
N PHE A 212 3.53 -4.08 13.87
CA PHE A 212 3.10 -4.24 15.27
C PHE A 212 4.00 -5.24 16.02
N GLU A 213 3.68 -6.53 15.97
CA GLU A 213 4.42 -7.55 16.71
C GLU A 213 5.58 -8.14 15.88
N ARG A 214 5.46 -8.16 14.55
CA ARG A 214 6.51 -8.69 13.65
C ARG A 214 7.36 -7.56 13.09
N GLU A 215 8.67 -7.70 13.16
CA GLU A 215 9.59 -6.75 12.54
C GLU A 215 9.59 -6.91 11.01
N HIS A 216 9.66 -5.79 10.32
CA HIS A 216 9.87 -5.75 8.87
C HIS A 216 11.32 -6.10 8.53
N VAL A 217 11.49 -6.92 7.51
CA VAL A 217 12.78 -7.21 6.88
C VAL A 217 12.72 -6.78 5.43
N SER A 218 13.62 -5.88 5.02
CA SER A 218 13.76 -5.54 3.60
C SER A 218 14.48 -6.66 2.87
N ILE A 219 13.96 -7.10 1.72
CA ILE A 219 14.62 -8.10 0.88
C ILE A 219 15.99 -7.61 0.38
N ALA A 220 16.19 -6.29 0.26
CA ALA A 220 17.46 -5.70 -0.11
C ALA A 220 18.60 -6.00 0.91
N SER A 221 18.24 -6.41 2.15
CA SER A 221 19.22 -6.83 3.17
C SER A 221 19.84 -8.21 2.88
N LEU A 222 19.20 -9.02 2.05
CA LEU A 222 19.65 -10.39 1.77
C LEU A 222 20.81 -10.41 0.76
N GLU A 223 21.60 -11.47 0.82
CA GLU A 223 22.77 -11.62 -0.06
C GLU A 223 22.36 -11.68 -1.54
N GLY A 224 23.04 -10.91 -2.39
CA GLY A 224 22.80 -10.84 -3.84
C GLY A 224 21.49 -10.15 -4.22
N MET A 225 20.86 -9.40 -3.30
CA MET A 225 19.61 -8.69 -3.59
C MET A 225 19.79 -7.19 -3.77
N ALA A 226 20.85 -6.58 -3.28
CA ALA A 226 21.10 -5.14 -3.46
C ALA A 226 21.24 -4.76 -4.95
N GLU A 227 21.75 -5.67 -5.78
CA GLU A 227 22.03 -5.46 -7.19
C GLU A 227 20.79 -5.64 -8.10
N ARG A 228 19.70 -6.20 -7.55
CA ARG A 228 18.48 -6.54 -8.31
C ARG A 228 17.17 -6.14 -7.63
N THR A 229 17.25 -5.36 -6.55
CA THR A 229 16.06 -4.87 -5.83
C THR A 229 15.85 -3.38 -6.08
N VAL A 230 14.59 -3.00 -6.30
CA VAL A 230 14.10 -1.64 -6.18
C VAL A 230 13.21 -1.58 -4.95
N THR A 231 13.70 -0.96 -3.90
CA THR A 231 12.90 -0.68 -2.69
C THR A 231 12.15 0.63 -2.89
N ILE A 232 10.83 0.59 -2.80
CA ILE A 232 9.95 1.76 -2.89
C ILE A 232 9.37 2.06 -1.51
N ALA A 233 9.48 3.30 -1.06
CA ALA A 233 8.90 3.73 0.21
C ALA A 233 8.43 5.19 0.15
N SER A 234 7.77 5.67 1.21
CA SER A 234 7.31 7.05 1.30
C SER A 234 7.05 7.50 2.73
N LEU A 235 6.92 8.80 2.95
CA LEU A 235 6.46 9.39 4.21
C LEU A 235 4.93 9.44 4.33
N SER A 236 4.20 8.98 3.30
CA SER A 236 2.73 9.12 3.22
C SER A 236 2.00 8.54 4.42
N LYS A 237 2.45 7.38 4.93
CA LYS A 237 1.71 6.63 5.95
C LYS A 237 2.31 6.78 7.35
N SER A 238 3.61 6.66 7.47
CA SER A 238 4.33 6.74 8.74
C SER A 238 4.43 8.16 9.32
N HIS A 239 4.23 9.20 8.50
CA HIS A 239 4.40 10.61 8.91
C HIS A 239 3.17 11.49 8.60
N ALA A 240 2.01 10.89 8.26
CA ALA A 240 0.81 11.62 7.85
C ALA A 240 1.08 12.64 6.73
N MET A 241 1.88 12.25 5.74
CA MET A 241 2.31 13.11 4.63
C MET A 241 1.76 12.62 3.27
N ALA A 242 0.58 12.02 3.24
CA ALA A 242 0.01 11.49 1.99
C ALA A 242 -0.19 12.57 0.93
N GLY A 243 -0.68 13.75 1.33
CA GLY A 243 -0.88 14.93 0.47
C GLY A 243 0.40 15.63 0.03
N TRP A 244 1.53 15.42 0.72
CA TRP A 244 2.83 16.02 0.39
C TRP A 244 3.51 15.40 -0.81
N ARG A 245 3.09 14.19 -1.21
CA ARG A 245 3.62 13.46 -2.35
C ARG A 245 5.13 13.20 -2.27
N VAL A 246 5.65 12.77 -1.11
CA VAL A 246 7.06 12.41 -0.93
C VAL A 246 7.22 10.90 -0.81
N GLY A 247 7.98 10.33 -1.72
CA GLY A 247 8.42 8.95 -1.72
C GLY A 247 9.79 8.84 -2.39
N TRP A 248 10.31 7.64 -2.47
CA TRP A 248 11.61 7.38 -3.08
C TRP A 248 11.73 5.95 -3.59
N ALA A 249 12.65 5.78 -4.53
CA ALA A 249 13.15 4.49 -4.99
C ALA A 249 14.61 4.35 -4.57
N ILE A 250 15.00 3.16 -4.09
CA ILE A 250 16.38 2.79 -3.77
C ILE A 250 16.74 1.56 -4.60
N GLY A 251 17.88 1.59 -5.27
CA GLY A 251 18.34 0.48 -6.10
C GLY A 251 19.76 0.70 -6.64
N PRO A 252 20.22 -0.13 -7.57
CA PRO A 252 21.51 0.05 -8.23
C PRO A 252 21.62 1.44 -8.87
N ALA A 253 22.78 2.08 -8.73
CA ALA A 253 23.01 3.45 -9.21
C ALA A 253 22.71 3.62 -10.72
N GLU A 254 23.02 2.60 -11.53
CA GLU A 254 22.69 2.60 -12.95
C GLU A 254 21.18 2.68 -13.20
N LEU A 255 20.39 1.86 -12.47
CA LEU A 255 18.93 1.91 -12.55
C LEU A 255 18.38 3.24 -12.07
N ILE A 256 18.92 3.80 -10.99
CA ILE A 256 18.54 5.15 -10.51
C ILE A 256 18.81 6.20 -11.59
N GLY A 257 19.88 6.08 -12.35
CA GLY A 257 20.17 6.92 -13.51
C GLY A 257 19.11 6.79 -14.60
N HIS A 258 18.60 5.58 -14.88
CA HIS A 258 17.51 5.36 -15.85
C HIS A 258 16.18 5.95 -15.32
N LEU A 259 15.84 5.70 -14.05
CA LEU A 259 14.67 6.30 -13.41
C LEU A 259 14.72 7.83 -13.43
N GLY A 260 15.91 8.43 -13.24
CA GLY A 260 16.12 9.87 -13.34
C GLY A 260 15.84 10.42 -14.73
N ARG A 261 16.24 9.72 -15.80
CA ARG A 261 15.90 10.11 -17.18
C ARG A 261 14.39 10.06 -17.45
N LEU A 262 13.70 9.05 -16.92
CA LEU A 262 12.25 8.95 -17.00
C LEU A 262 11.58 10.07 -16.18
N ALA A 263 12.05 10.33 -14.96
CA ALA A 263 11.53 11.37 -14.09
C ALA A 263 11.65 12.78 -14.72
N LEU A 264 12.72 13.03 -15.49
CA LEU A 264 12.88 14.27 -16.25
C LEU A 264 11.70 14.51 -17.21
N CYS A 265 11.19 13.45 -17.83
CA CYS A 265 10.06 13.53 -18.76
C CYS A 265 8.69 13.56 -18.08
N MET A 266 8.59 13.05 -16.84
CA MET A 266 7.32 12.88 -16.14
C MET A 266 7.05 13.97 -15.10
N LEU A 267 8.04 14.31 -14.30
CA LEU A 267 7.86 15.12 -13.08
C LEU A 267 8.79 16.35 -13.03
N TYR A 268 9.96 16.26 -13.63
CA TYR A 268 11.01 17.28 -13.59
C TYR A 268 11.62 17.54 -12.19
N GLY A 269 11.27 16.73 -11.20
CA GLY A 269 11.75 16.81 -9.82
C GLY A 269 10.68 17.25 -8.82
N LEU A 270 10.93 16.96 -7.54
CA LEU A 270 10.05 17.37 -6.45
C LEU A 270 10.35 18.82 -6.02
N PRO A 271 9.35 19.58 -5.54
CA PRO A 271 9.57 20.93 -5.00
C PRO A 271 10.58 20.94 -3.86
N GLY A 272 11.45 21.97 -3.84
CA GLY A 272 12.53 22.08 -2.84
C GLY A 272 11.99 22.16 -1.41
N PHE A 273 11.01 23.01 -1.17
CA PHE A 273 10.41 23.20 0.15
C PHE A 273 9.81 21.90 0.74
N ILE A 274 9.31 21.01 -0.09
CA ILE A 274 8.83 19.68 0.34
C ILE A 274 10.02 18.80 0.75
N GLN A 275 11.12 18.88 0.04
CA GLN A 275 12.33 18.10 0.36
C GLN A 275 12.97 18.57 1.66
N GLU A 276 12.95 19.88 1.95
CA GLU A 276 13.38 20.46 3.23
C GLU A 276 12.51 19.94 4.39
N ALA A 277 11.20 19.95 4.22
CA ALA A 277 10.28 19.37 5.21
C ALA A 277 10.51 17.87 5.43
N ALA A 278 10.78 17.12 4.37
CA ALA A 278 11.08 15.70 4.46
C ALA A 278 12.37 15.41 5.24
N LEU A 279 13.38 16.29 5.20
CA LEU A 279 14.58 16.15 6.04
C LEU A 279 14.23 16.17 7.52
N VAL A 280 13.37 17.08 7.96
CA VAL A 280 12.88 17.15 9.35
C VAL A 280 12.11 15.90 9.74
N ALA A 281 11.35 15.32 8.79
CA ALA A 281 10.67 14.04 9.02
C ALA A 281 11.67 12.91 9.34
N PHE A 282 12.82 12.86 8.66
CA PHE A 282 13.88 11.88 8.96
C PHE A 282 14.59 12.17 10.28
N GLU A 283 14.79 13.42 10.65
CA GLU A 283 15.41 13.82 11.93
C GLU A 283 14.56 13.39 13.14
N HIS A 284 13.23 13.47 13.02
CA HIS A 284 12.29 13.10 14.08
C HIS A 284 11.63 11.73 13.88
N LYS A 285 12.12 10.93 12.90
CA LYS A 285 11.49 9.68 12.47
C LYS A 285 11.15 8.75 13.63
N ALA A 286 12.09 8.51 14.53
CA ALA A 286 11.94 7.51 15.59
C ALA A 286 10.72 7.81 16.49
N GLN A 287 10.54 9.07 16.89
CA GLN A 287 9.42 9.49 17.73
C GLN A 287 8.10 9.45 16.97
N ILE A 288 8.05 10.06 15.77
CA ILE A 288 6.85 10.14 14.95
C ILE A 288 6.32 8.74 14.64
N VAL A 289 7.21 7.84 14.21
CA VAL A 289 6.84 6.47 13.87
C VAL A 289 6.36 5.69 15.09
N ALA A 290 7.01 5.86 16.25
CA ALA A 290 6.60 5.18 17.48
C ALA A 290 5.17 5.59 17.89
N ASP A 291 4.87 6.90 17.87
CA ASP A 291 3.56 7.43 18.23
C ASP A 291 2.47 6.96 17.27
N MET A 292 2.72 7.05 15.96
CA MET A 292 1.78 6.61 14.92
C MET A 292 1.49 5.12 15.01
N ARG A 293 2.53 4.29 15.16
CA ARG A 293 2.42 2.84 15.27
C ARG A 293 1.60 2.43 16.50
N GLU A 294 1.82 3.08 17.63
CA GLU A 294 1.08 2.78 18.86
C GLU A 294 -0.41 3.11 18.72
N VAL A 295 -0.75 4.23 18.09
CA VAL A 295 -2.16 4.58 17.86
C VAL A 295 -2.82 3.56 16.92
N TYR A 296 -2.16 3.20 15.80
CA TYR A 296 -2.73 2.21 14.88
C TYR A 296 -2.86 0.82 15.52
N ARG A 297 -1.92 0.43 16.39
CA ARG A 297 -2.00 -0.83 17.14
C ARG A 297 -3.25 -0.85 18.02
N ARG A 298 -3.48 0.21 18.84
CA ARG A 298 -4.69 0.32 19.68
C ARG A 298 -5.97 0.30 18.85
N ARG A 299 -6.02 1.05 17.75
CA ARG A 299 -7.16 1.08 16.84
C ARG A 299 -7.46 -0.28 16.23
N ARG A 300 -6.42 -1.00 15.80
CA ARG A 300 -6.52 -2.38 15.35
C ARG A 300 -7.18 -3.27 16.40
N ASP A 301 -6.68 -3.19 17.62
CA ASP A 301 -7.12 -4.02 18.73
C ASP A 301 -8.60 -3.73 19.06
N VAL A 302 -9.02 -2.48 19.10
CA VAL A 302 -10.43 -2.07 19.28
C VAL A 302 -11.32 -2.69 18.21
N VAL A 303 -10.95 -2.59 16.94
CA VAL A 303 -11.74 -3.16 15.84
C VAL A 303 -11.77 -4.68 15.92
N TYR A 304 -10.64 -5.32 16.16
CA TYR A 304 -10.54 -6.77 16.23
C TYR A 304 -11.38 -7.34 17.38
N GLU A 305 -11.27 -6.79 18.59
CA GLU A 305 -12.03 -7.23 19.76
C GLU A 305 -13.54 -7.13 19.57
N ARG A 306 -14.01 -6.08 18.89
CA ARG A 306 -15.44 -5.85 18.67
C ARG A 306 -15.99 -6.73 17.56
N LEU A 307 -15.35 -6.74 16.38
CA LEU A 307 -15.90 -7.40 15.21
C LEU A 307 -15.66 -8.92 15.20
N SER A 308 -14.61 -9.43 15.85
CA SER A 308 -14.36 -10.89 15.95
C SER A 308 -15.44 -11.64 16.73
N ARG A 309 -16.25 -10.93 17.52
CA ARG A 309 -17.38 -11.50 18.29
C ARG A 309 -18.71 -11.49 17.52
N VAL A 310 -18.73 -10.83 16.35
CA VAL A 310 -19.95 -10.71 15.55
C VAL A 310 -20.15 -11.98 14.71
N LYS A 311 -21.23 -12.71 15.00
CA LYS A 311 -21.56 -13.92 14.22
C LYS A 311 -21.77 -13.58 12.74
N GLY A 312 -21.11 -14.31 11.87
CA GLY A 312 -21.13 -14.07 10.43
C GLY A 312 -19.92 -13.28 9.90
N LEU A 313 -19.09 -12.71 10.80
CA LEU A 313 -17.83 -12.09 10.45
C LEU A 313 -16.64 -12.93 10.91
N ARG A 314 -15.55 -12.92 10.12
CA ARG A 314 -14.24 -13.45 10.50
C ARG A 314 -13.18 -12.39 10.24
N CYS A 315 -12.62 -11.84 11.31
CA CYS A 315 -11.56 -10.83 11.23
C CYS A 315 -10.19 -11.50 11.14
N LEU A 316 -9.34 -11.04 10.23
CA LEU A 316 -7.93 -11.42 10.18
C LEU A 316 -7.12 -10.32 10.87
N LEU A 317 -6.43 -10.67 11.96
CA LEU A 317 -5.62 -9.72 12.73
C LEU A 317 -4.39 -9.29 11.90
N PRO A 318 -4.30 -8.02 11.48
CA PRO A 318 -3.15 -7.59 10.69
C PRO A 318 -1.89 -7.44 11.53
N GLU A 319 -0.74 -7.79 10.95
CA GLU A 319 0.59 -7.66 11.57
C GLU A 319 1.15 -6.24 11.40
N ALA A 320 0.56 -5.44 10.50
CA ALA A 320 1.03 -4.10 10.17
C ALA A 320 -0.04 -3.24 9.47
N GLY A 321 0.27 -1.97 9.30
CA GLY A 321 -0.49 -1.04 8.46
C GLY A 321 -1.68 -0.41 9.19
N MET A 322 -2.68 -0.03 8.42
CA MET A 322 -3.85 0.70 8.91
C MET A 322 -5.17 0.08 8.42
N PHE A 323 -5.17 -1.23 8.12
CA PHE A 323 -6.31 -1.95 7.56
C PHE A 323 -6.51 -3.30 8.23
N MET A 324 -7.75 -3.77 8.21
CA MET A 324 -8.13 -5.15 8.53
C MET A 324 -8.95 -5.74 7.39
N MET A 325 -8.63 -6.97 7.02
CA MET A 325 -9.49 -7.79 6.17
C MET A 325 -10.54 -8.49 7.03
N VAL A 326 -11.80 -8.28 6.67
CA VAL A 326 -12.95 -8.89 7.35
C VAL A 326 -13.72 -9.74 6.35
N ASP A 327 -13.77 -11.04 6.59
CA ASP A 327 -14.58 -11.98 5.83
C ASP A 327 -16.05 -11.79 6.20
N VAL A 328 -16.87 -11.47 5.21
CA VAL A 328 -18.32 -11.24 5.35
C VAL A 328 -19.14 -12.32 4.64
N SER A 329 -18.52 -13.36 4.13
CA SER A 329 -19.20 -14.45 3.39
C SER A 329 -20.28 -15.16 4.22
N GLY A 330 -20.10 -15.18 5.57
CA GLY A 330 -21.11 -15.69 6.50
C GLY A 330 -22.36 -14.84 6.63
N CYS A 331 -22.44 -13.66 5.98
CA CYS A 331 -23.58 -12.75 6.04
C CYS A 331 -24.63 -12.98 4.95
N GLY A 332 -24.36 -13.86 3.98
CA GLY A 332 -25.30 -14.21 2.91
C GLY A 332 -25.48 -13.17 1.81
N LEU A 333 -24.61 -12.17 1.75
CA LEU A 333 -24.52 -11.15 0.71
C LEU A 333 -23.17 -11.25 -0.01
N ASP A 334 -23.12 -10.87 -1.29
CA ASP A 334 -21.83 -10.59 -1.91
C ASP A 334 -21.18 -9.32 -1.32
N THR A 335 -19.89 -9.12 -1.52
CA THR A 335 -19.15 -8.04 -0.87
C THR A 335 -19.55 -6.64 -1.36
N VAL A 336 -19.90 -6.51 -2.63
CA VAL A 336 -20.39 -5.23 -3.19
C VAL A 336 -21.72 -4.89 -2.57
N GLU A 337 -22.65 -5.86 -2.53
CA GLU A 337 -23.97 -5.67 -1.93
C GLU A 337 -23.86 -5.39 -0.42
N PHE A 338 -23.01 -6.13 0.29
CA PHE A 338 -22.74 -5.92 1.71
C PHE A 338 -22.27 -4.48 1.99
N THR A 339 -21.27 -4.00 1.26
CA THR A 339 -20.72 -2.65 1.50
C THR A 339 -21.73 -1.56 1.19
N TRP A 340 -22.50 -1.67 0.11
CA TRP A 340 -23.50 -0.67 -0.24
C TRP A 340 -24.72 -0.69 0.68
N GLN A 341 -25.18 -1.86 1.11
CA GLN A 341 -26.29 -1.95 2.07
C GLN A 341 -25.88 -1.42 3.44
N LEU A 342 -24.66 -1.75 3.92
CA LEU A 342 -24.10 -1.21 5.16
C LEU A 342 -24.03 0.32 5.09
N PHE A 343 -23.48 0.87 4.02
CA PHE A 343 -23.36 2.31 3.85
C PHE A 343 -24.73 3.01 3.88
N ARG A 344 -25.71 2.49 3.14
CA ARG A 344 -27.07 3.08 3.09
C ARG A 344 -27.83 2.95 4.42
N ALA A 345 -27.65 1.86 5.13
CA ALA A 345 -28.40 1.59 6.37
C ALA A 345 -27.76 2.22 7.61
N GLN A 346 -26.43 2.33 7.64
CA GLN A 346 -25.68 2.68 8.85
C GLN A 346 -24.66 3.82 8.65
N GLY A 347 -24.49 4.33 7.43
CA GLY A 347 -23.53 5.38 7.14
C GLY A 347 -22.06 4.98 7.28
N VAL A 348 -21.73 3.68 7.22
CA VAL A 348 -20.34 3.19 7.32
C VAL A 348 -19.86 2.72 5.96
N SER A 349 -18.79 3.31 5.44
CA SER A 349 -18.21 2.89 4.16
C SER A 349 -16.98 2.03 4.37
N LEU A 350 -17.00 0.80 3.85
CA LEU A 350 -15.91 -0.15 3.74
C LEU A 350 -15.53 -0.34 2.26
N LEU A 351 -14.34 -0.86 2.00
CA LEU A 351 -13.94 -1.15 0.63
C LEU A 351 -14.15 -2.64 0.32
N ASP A 352 -14.83 -2.93 -0.78
CA ASP A 352 -14.91 -4.28 -1.33
C ASP A 352 -13.50 -4.77 -1.68
N ALA A 353 -13.07 -5.87 -1.05
CA ALA A 353 -11.71 -6.35 -1.22
C ALA A 353 -11.52 -7.22 -2.48
N SER A 354 -12.59 -7.62 -3.19
CA SER A 354 -12.48 -8.29 -4.49
C SER A 354 -11.69 -7.47 -5.51
N ALA A 355 -11.66 -6.14 -5.32
CA ALA A 355 -10.84 -5.23 -6.11
C ALA A 355 -9.32 -5.48 -6.00
N PHE A 356 -8.84 -6.15 -4.95
CA PHE A 356 -7.43 -6.49 -4.78
C PHE A 356 -7.05 -7.86 -5.38
N GLY A 357 -8.03 -8.62 -5.86
CA GLY A 357 -7.83 -9.92 -6.49
C GLY A 357 -8.92 -10.93 -6.13
N GLU A 358 -8.95 -12.03 -6.88
CA GLU A 358 -9.97 -13.09 -6.70
C GLU A 358 -9.84 -13.79 -5.34
N THR A 359 -8.62 -13.88 -4.81
CA THR A 359 -8.34 -14.46 -3.50
C THR A 359 -8.91 -13.65 -2.33
N ALA A 360 -9.26 -12.40 -2.57
CA ALA A 360 -9.92 -11.53 -1.60
C ALA A 360 -11.46 -11.49 -1.74
N ASN A 361 -12.06 -12.33 -2.60
CA ASN A 361 -13.50 -12.48 -2.69
C ASN A 361 -14.09 -12.92 -1.34
N GLY A 362 -15.22 -12.35 -0.96
CA GLY A 362 -15.83 -12.58 0.35
C GLY A 362 -15.30 -11.68 1.48
N PHE A 363 -14.28 -10.86 1.21
CA PHE A 363 -13.71 -9.93 2.19
C PHE A 363 -14.06 -8.47 1.89
N VAL A 364 -14.10 -7.70 2.96
CA VAL A 364 -14.07 -6.24 2.91
C VAL A 364 -12.81 -5.74 3.60
N ARG A 365 -12.25 -4.60 3.14
CA ARG A 365 -11.15 -3.92 3.82
C ARG A 365 -11.68 -2.77 4.65
N LEU A 366 -11.39 -2.79 5.96
CA LEU A 366 -11.72 -1.77 6.93
C LEU A 366 -10.45 -0.99 7.31
N GLY A 367 -10.47 0.34 7.16
CA GLY A 367 -9.37 1.21 7.55
C GLY A 367 -9.48 1.70 9.00
N PHE A 368 -8.34 1.82 9.71
CA PHE A 368 -8.28 2.39 11.07
C PHE A 368 -8.01 3.91 11.04
N VAL A 369 -8.71 4.63 10.16
CA VAL A 369 -8.38 5.99 9.71
C VAL A 369 -9.33 7.05 10.29
N VAL A 370 -9.85 6.78 11.48
CA VAL A 370 -10.59 7.73 12.33
C VAL A 370 -10.23 7.45 13.79
N ASP A 371 -10.60 8.35 14.70
CA ASP A 371 -10.33 8.17 16.14
C ASP A 371 -11.00 6.91 16.73
N GLU A 372 -10.53 6.48 17.92
CA GLU A 372 -10.96 5.24 18.57
C GLU A 372 -12.46 5.24 18.90
N ALA A 373 -13.04 6.40 19.25
CA ALA A 373 -14.47 6.50 19.57
C ALA A 373 -15.33 6.30 18.30
N ARG A 374 -14.95 6.93 17.18
CA ARG A 374 -15.63 6.74 15.90
C ARG A 374 -15.42 5.32 15.33
N LEU A 375 -14.25 4.69 15.57
CA LEU A 375 -14.04 3.28 15.23
C LEU A 375 -14.94 2.35 16.03
N ALA A 376 -15.06 2.59 17.34
CA ALA A 376 -15.95 1.81 18.19
C ALA A 376 -17.40 1.93 17.71
N GLU A 377 -17.85 3.14 17.43
CA GLU A 377 -19.18 3.40 16.87
C GLU A 377 -19.38 2.70 15.49
N ALA A 378 -18.40 2.75 14.60
CA ALA A 378 -18.47 2.05 13.33
C ALA A 378 -18.63 0.53 13.53
N CYS A 379 -17.88 -0.05 14.48
CA CYS A 379 -18.02 -1.47 14.81
C CYS A 379 -19.41 -1.81 15.35
N ASP A 380 -19.99 -0.96 16.21
CA ASP A 380 -21.34 -1.16 16.74
C ASP A 380 -22.40 -1.05 15.62
N ARG A 381 -22.25 -0.10 14.69
CA ARG A 381 -23.11 0.04 13.51
C ARG A 381 -23.00 -1.16 12.57
N ILE A 382 -21.78 -1.69 12.33
CA ILE A 382 -21.55 -2.91 11.55
C ILE A 382 -22.22 -4.11 12.24
N ALA A 383 -22.04 -4.27 13.54
CA ALA A 383 -22.66 -5.36 14.30
C ALA A 383 -24.18 -5.33 14.25
N ALA A 384 -24.77 -4.15 14.41
CA ALA A 384 -26.23 -3.95 14.29
C ALA A 384 -26.75 -4.29 12.89
N PHE A 385 -26.03 -3.89 11.84
CA PHE A 385 -26.36 -4.23 10.46
C PHE A 385 -26.34 -5.75 10.23
N VAL A 386 -25.26 -6.42 10.64
CA VAL A 386 -25.13 -7.88 10.47
C VAL A 386 -26.21 -8.64 11.26
N ALA A 387 -26.51 -8.22 12.48
CA ALA A 387 -27.61 -8.81 13.26
C ALA A 387 -28.98 -8.66 12.53
N GLY A 388 -29.20 -7.51 11.88
CA GLY A 388 -30.40 -7.28 11.07
C GLY A 388 -30.52 -8.19 9.85
N LEU A 389 -29.39 -8.57 9.23
CA LEU A 389 -29.38 -9.52 8.10
C LEU A 389 -29.82 -10.92 8.54
N GLN A 390 -29.36 -11.40 9.68
CA GLN A 390 -29.68 -12.74 10.22
C GLN A 390 -31.18 -12.91 10.52
N VAL A 391 -31.88 -11.84 10.87
CA VAL A 391 -33.33 -11.84 11.10
C VAL A 391 -34.12 -11.87 9.79
N ARG A 392 -33.55 -11.37 8.71
CA ARG A 392 -34.20 -11.29 7.39
C ARG A 392 -34.02 -12.54 6.52
N ALA A 393 -33.13 -13.43 6.87
CA ALA A 393 -32.98 -14.68 6.16
C ALA A 393 -34.28 -15.49 6.32
N PRO A 394 -35.02 -15.84 5.25
CA PRO A 394 -36.23 -16.64 5.39
C PRO A 394 -35.85 -18.00 5.97
N VAL A 395 -36.59 -18.46 6.95
CA VAL A 395 -36.62 -19.87 7.33
C VAL A 395 -37.09 -20.61 6.06
N LEU A 396 -36.20 -21.11 5.26
CA LEU A 396 -36.52 -22.07 4.21
C LEU A 396 -37.07 -23.29 4.95
N ASN A 397 -38.41 -23.39 5.00
CA ASN A 397 -39.10 -24.55 5.48
C ASN A 397 -38.57 -25.75 4.68
N ALA A 398 -37.86 -26.65 5.40
CA ALA A 398 -37.64 -27.99 4.94
C ALA A 398 -39.01 -28.63 4.72
N GLY A 399 -39.44 -28.71 3.46
CA GLY A 399 -40.55 -29.52 2.98
C GLY A 399 -40.01 -30.79 2.34
#